data_2cff84f0fe18adc4de37087d38a6b244
#
_entry.id   2cff84f0fe18adc4de37087d38a6b244
#
_cell.length_a   1.000
_cell.length_b   1.000
_cell.length_c   1.000
_cell.angle_alpha   90.00
_cell.angle_beta   90.00
_cell.angle_gamma   90.00
#
_symmetry.space_group_name_H-M   'P 1'
#
loop_
_entity.id
_entity.type
_entity.pdbx_description
1 polymer ?
#
loop_
_entity_poly.entity_id
_entity_poly.type
_entity_poly.pdbx_seq_one_letter_code
_entity_poly.pdbx_strand_id
1 'polypeptide(L)'
;ELAEMLHTRDIPATFLVRESHYWGNILPAEESALVKREIDAHHIGLKLNTELKSIEADEDGRARAVITSDGERIEADFVGLTAGVRPNLSIQHPELETDRGYLIDYHFQTSNSQVFAAGDCAQFRSNQGPGPVEQLWYTGRMQGEALGAILGHRLKQEHGLQLRDDLPVHEQVLPENRAYDRGIWFNSAKFFNLEYQTYGFVPARLDSVQTFYWQHPEKSICLRMVWDGDVESGKVTGFNVFGVRYRQEVCQKWIADGRSPRYVIDHLKEANFDPEFFERPEKKIRKAFKEFARGATALA
;
A
#
# COMPACT_ATOMS: atom_id res chain seq x y z
N GLU A 1 8.78 -8.97 6.86
CA GLU A 1 8.35 -10.03 7.81
C GLU A 1 9.41 -11.14 7.89
N LEU A 2 9.83 -11.80 6.76
CA LEU A 2 10.81 -12.89 6.82
C LEU A 2 12.12 -12.46 7.51
N ALA A 3 12.67 -11.30 7.16
CA ALA A 3 13.89 -10.79 7.77
C ALA A 3 13.73 -10.48 9.27
N GLU A 4 12.57 -9.99 9.70
CA GLU A 4 12.27 -9.81 11.13
C GLU A 4 12.27 -11.14 11.88
N MET A 5 11.66 -12.17 11.29
CA MET A 5 11.65 -13.52 11.87
C MET A 5 13.05 -14.14 11.93
N LEU A 6 13.88 -13.93 10.91
CA LEU A 6 15.27 -14.39 10.89
C LEU A 6 16.11 -13.65 11.94
N HIS A 7 15.96 -12.33 12.01
CA HIS A 7 16.65 -11.49 12.99
C HIS A 7 16.34 -11.90 14.44
N THR A 8 15.08 -12.23 14.77
CA THR A 8 14.71 -12.71 16.12
C THR A 8 15.35 -14.05 16.49
N ARG A 9 16.02 -14.71 15.56
CA ARG A 9 16.74 -15.99 15.74
C ARG A 9 18.23 -15.86 15.49
N ASP A 10 18.75 -14.64 15.43
CA ASP A 10 20.13 -14.31 15.12
C ASP A 10 20.63 -14.93 13.80
N ILE A 11 19.74 -15.11 12.83
CA ILE A 11 20.08 -15.62 11.50
C ILE A 11 20.36 -14.42 10.59
N PRO A 12 21.59 -14.29 10.06
CA PRO A 12 21.96 -13.19 9.18
C PRO A 12 21.12 -13.23 7.89
N ALA A 13 20.70 -12.06 7.43
CA ALA A 13 19.96 -11.91 6.18
C ALA A 13 20.58 -10.81 5.30
N THR A 14 20.56 -11.02 3.98
CA THR A 14 20.96 -10.02 3.00
C THR A 14 19.87 -9.86 1.96
N PHE A 15 19.42 -8.63 1.72
CA PHE A 15 18.50 -8.29 0.65
C PHE A 15 19.26 -7.97 -0.64
N LEU A 16 18.85 -8.57 -1.73
CA LEU A 16 19.18 -8.12 -3.08
C LEU A 16 18.00 -7.34 -3.63
N VAL A 17 18.23 -6.08 -3.97
CA VAL A 17 17.19 -5.14 -4.41
C VAL A 17 17.61 -4.54 -5.75
N ARG A 18 16.79 -4.76 -6.74
CA ARG A 18 17.03 -4.32 -8.13
C ARG A 18 17.05 -2.80 -8.27
N GLU A 19 16.25 -2.12 -7.47
CA GLU A 19 16.08 -0.68 -7.48
C GLU A 19 17.26 0.03 -6.76
N SER A 20 17.42 1.33 -7.03
CA SER A 20 18.41 2.18 -6.37
C SER A 20 18.07 2.53 -4.91
N HIS A 21 16.84 2.25 -4.49
CA HIS A 21 16.35 2.45 -3.13
C HIS A 21 15.46 1.28 -2.73
N TYR A 22 15.45 0.93 -1.44
CA TYR A 22 14.49 -0.05 -0.94
C TYR A 22 13.06 0.51 -1.06
N TRP A 23 12.15 -0.23 -1.70
CA TRP A 23 10.83 0.22 -2.09
C TRP A 23 10.79 1.47 -2.99
N GLY A 24 11.83 1.71 -3.78
CA GLY A 24 11.96 2.88 -4.62
C GLY A 24 10.89 3.05 -5.70
N ASN A 25 10.13 2.00 -6.01
CA ASN A 25 8.95 2.05 -6.89
C ASN A 25 7.65 2.43 -6.16
N ILE A 26 7.67 2.46 -4.83
CA ILE A 26 6.49 2.69 -3.97
C ILE A 26 6.64 3.97 -3.17
N LEU A 27 7.82 4.20 -2.61
CA LEU A 27 8.10 5.32 -1.71
C LEU A 27 9.01 6.36 -2.37
N PRO A 28 8.79 7.65 -2.10
CA PRO A 28 9.79 8.67 -2.36
C PRO A 28 11.11 8.40 -1.64
N ALA A 29 12.19 9.02 -2.11
CA ALA A 29 13.54 8.73 -1.66
C ALA A 29 13.76 8.97 -0.15
N GLU A 30 13.14 10.01 0.40
CA GLU A 30 13.28 10.36 1.82
C GLU A 30 12.64 9.33 2.74
N GLU A 31 11.44 8.84 2.40
CA GLU A 31 10.78 7.75 3.15
C GLU A 31 11.55 6.44 2.99
N SER A 32 12.02 6.14 1.79
CA SER A 32 12.87 4.97 1.53
C SER A 32 14.15 5.00 2.37
N ALA A 33 14.75 6.18 2.58
CA ALA A 33 15.91 6.36 3.45
C ALA A 33 15.60 6.07 4.92
N LEU A 34 14.36 6.33 5.39
CA LEU A 34 13.93 5.93 6.74
C LEU A 34 13.88 4.41 6.88
N VAL A 35 13.33 3.71 5.89
CA VAL A 35 13.29 2.24 5.89
C VAL A 35 14.71 1.67 5.85
N LYS A 36 15.61 2.26 5.04
CA LYS A 36 17.01 1.84 5.01
C LYS A 36 17.71 1.98 6.37
N ARG A 37 17.43 3.04 7.12
CA ARG A 37 17.97 3.21 8.48
C ARG A 37 17.57 2.07 9.42
N GLU A 38 16.32 1.57 9.30
CA GLU A 38 15.88 0.41 10.08
C GLU A 38 16.59 -0.87 9.65
N ILE A 39 16.80 -1.07 8.35
CA ILE A 39 17.57 -2.20 7.80
C ILE A 39 19.00 -2.18 8.38
N ASP A 40 19.66 -1.03 8.34
CA ASP A 40 21.02 -0.86 8.85
C ASP A 40 21.09 -1.05 10.38
N ALA A 41 20.12 -0.51 11.12
CA ALA A 41 20.05 -0.63 12.59
C ALA A 41 19.86 -2.07 13.07
N HIS A 42 19.28 -2.93 12.25
CA HIS A 42 19.08 -4.35 12.53
C HIS A 42 20.15 -5.24 11.85
N HIS A 43 21.24 -4.64 11.37
CA HIS A 43 22.37 -5.34 10.76
C HIS A 43 22.01 -6.28 9.62
N ILE A 44 20.96 -5.95 8.86
CA ILE A 44 20.56 -6.69 7.66
C ILE A 44 21.39 -6.18 6.48
N GLY A 45 22.02 -7.07 5.76
CA GLY A 45 22.73 -6.74 4.53
C GLY A 45 21.76 -6.20 3.47
N LEU A 46 22.14 -5.11 2.79
CA LEU A 46 21.34 -4.52 1.72
C LEU A 46 22.22 -4.19 0.52
N LYS A 47 21.95 -4.87 -0.59
CA LYS A 47 22.60 -4.62 -1.88
C LYS A 47 21.57 -4.03 -2.84
N LEU A 48 21.73 -2.77 -3.13
CA LEU A 48 20.88 -2.01 -4.08
C LEU A 48 21.45 -2.13 -5.50
N ASN A 49 20.62 -1.87 -6.52
CA ASN A 49 20.95 -2.04 -7.93
C ASN A 49 21.49 -3.45 -8.25
N THR A 50 21.03 -4.46 -7.50
CA THR A 50 21.58 -5.81 -7.56
C THR A 50 20.45 -6.82 -7.80
N GLU A 51 20.59 -7.63 -8.84
CA GLU A 51 19.69 -8.72 -9.16
C GLU A 51 20.34 -10.09 -8.88
N LEU A 52 19.52 -11.07 -8.53
CA LEU A 52 19.93 -12.47 -8.49
C LEU A 52 20.10 -12.99 -9.92
N LYS A 53 21.30 -13.47 -10.27
CA LYS A 53 21.59 -14.09 -11.57
C LYS A 53 21.43 -15.61 -11.51
N SER A 54 21.98 -16.26 -10.53
CA SER A 54 21.86 -17.71 -10.33
C SER A 54 22.09 -18.11 -8.89
N ILE A 55 21.64 -19.33 -8.56
CA ILE A 55 21.87 -19.97 -7.26
C ILE A 55 22.81 -21.14 -7.51
N GLU A 56 23.89 -21.23 -6.73
CA GLU A 56 24.76 -22.38 -6.68
C GLU A 56 24.25 -23.35 -5.64
N ALA A 57 24.17 -24.63 -6.00
CA ALA A 57 23.78 -25.70 -5.12
C ALA A 57 24.96 -26.62 -4.78
N ASP A 58 24.88 -27.31 -3.65
CA ASP A 58 25.77 -28.42 -3.31
C ASP A 58 25.33 -29.72 -4.01
N GLU A 59 26.01 -30.82 -3.71
CA GLU A 59 25.75 -32.16 -4.27
C GLU A 59 24.35 -32.67 -3.89
N ASP A 60 23.78 -32.21 -2.77
CA ASP A 60 22.45 -32.55 -2.29
C ASP A 60 21.34 -31.63 -2.86
N GLY A 61 21.70 -30.64 -3.69
CA GLY A 61 20.78 -29.68 -4.28
C GLY A 61 20.38 -28.55 -3.32
N ARG A 62 21.09 -28.34 -2.21
CA ARG A 62 20.84 -27.23 -1.27
C ARG A 62 21.60 -25.99 -1.73
N ALA A 63 21.04 -24.82 -1.47
CA ALA A 63 21.72 -23.55 -1.77
C ALA A 63 23.04 -23.46 -0.98
N ARG A 64 24.10 -23.02 -1.66
CA ARG A 64 25.43 -22.74 -1.11
C ARG A 64 25.84 -21.30 -1.33
N ALA A 65 25.43 -20.70 -2.42
CA ALA A 65 25.71 -19.32 -2.72
C ALA A 65 24.72 -18.77 -3.75
N VAL A 66 24.66 -17.47 -3.84
CA VAL A 66 24.03 -16.74 -4.94
C VAL A 66 25.10 -16.01 -5.75
N ILE A 67 24.88 -15.92 -7.05
CA ILE A 67 25.65 -15.06 -7.95
C ILE A 67 24.77 -13.89 -8.34
N THR A 68 25.28 -12.69 -8.14
CA THR A 68 24.58 -11.45 -8.46
C THR A 68 24.77 -11.04 -9.91
N SER A 69 24.01 -10.05 -10.37
CA SER A 69 24.08 -9.54 -11.76
C SER A 69 25.45 -8.96 -12.11
N ASP A 70 26.16 -8.40 -11.15
CA ASP A 70 27.52 -7.85 -11.29
C ASP A 70 28.63 -8.92 -11.09
N GLY A 71 28.25 -10.17 -10.84
CA GLY A 71 29.17 -11.31 -10.72
C GLY A 71 29.70 -11.55 -9.31
N GLU A 72 29.23 -10.83 -8.30
CA GLU A 72 29.60 -11.12 -6.91
C GLU A 72 29.02 -12.48 -6.47
N ARG A 73 29.81 -13.24 -5.74
CA ARG A 73 29.36 -14.49 -5.12
C ARG A 73 29.13 -14.29 -3.62
N ILE A 74 27.91 -14.53 -3.16
CA ILE A 74 27.50 -14.38 -1.76
C ILE A 74 27.13 -15.74 -1.22
N GLU A 75 27.77 -16.20 -0.17
CA GLU A 75 27.42 -17.45 0.51
C GLU A 75 26.03 -17.35 1.14
N ALA A 76 25.21 -18.41 0.97
CA ALA A 76 23.87 -18.47 1.49
C ALA A 76 23.41 -19.92 1.61
N ASP A 77 22.96 -20.32 2.79
CA ASP A 77 22.36 -21.62 3.04
C ASP A 77 20.88 -21.68 2.66
N PHE A 78 20.25 -20.52 2.48
CA PHE A 78 18.86 -20.39 2.08
C PHE A 78 18.65 -19.15 1.19
N VAL A 79 17.84 -19.31 0.16
CA VAL A 79 17.47 -18.23 -0.75
C VAL A 79 15.96 -18.08 -0.80
N GLY A 80 15.46 -16.97 -0.27
CA GLY A 80 14.04 -16.60 -0.31
C GLY A 80 13.72 -15.75 -1.52
N LEU A 81 12.97 -16.27 -2.47
CA LEU A 81 12.51 -15.52 -3.65
C LEU A 81 11.22 -14.76 -3.30
N THR A 82 11.34 -13.47 -3.03
CA THR A 82 10.22 -12.58 -2.68
C THR A 82 9.95 -11.55 -3.78
N ALA A 83 10.01 -11.98 -5.03
CA ALA A 83 9.90 -11.12 -6.22
C ALA A 83 8.47 -10.62 -6.51
N GLY A 84 7.57 -10.71 -5.54
CA GLY A 84 6.16 -10.33 -5.66
C GLY A 84 5.25 -11.46 -6.10
N VAL A 85 4.02 -11.11 -6.42
CA VAL A 85 2.95 -12.03 -6.84
C VAL A 85 2.35 -11.57 -8.15
N ARG A 86 1.74 -12.50 -8.85
CA ARG A 86 0.94 -12.23 -10.05
C ARG A 86 -0.42 -12.91 -9.94
N PRO A 87 -1.45 -12.39 -10.60
CA PRO A 87 -2.76 -13.02 -10.66
C PRO A 87 -2.67 -14.47 -11.10
N ASN A 88 -3.39 -15.36 -10.42
CA ASN A 88 -3.51 -16.75 -10.84
C ASN A 88 -4.63 -16.88 -11.86
N LEU A 89 -4.29 -17.11 -13.11
CA LEU A 89 -5.20 -17.28 -14.24
C LEU A 89 -5.22 -18.75 -14.72
N SER A 90 -5.11 -19.72 -13.80
CA SER A 90 -5.08 -21.15 -14.14
C SER A 90 -6.41 -21.68 -14.70
N ILE A 91 -7.54 -21.04 -14.37
CA ILE A 91 -8.85 -21.38 -14.93
C ILE A 91 -8.98 -20.69 -16.27
N GLN A 92 -8.82 -21.45 -17.35
CA GLN A 92 -8.95 -20.94 -18.72
C GLN A 92 -10.24 -21.44 -19.33
N HIS A 93 -11.04 -20.52 -19.87
CA HIS A 93 -12.25 -20.82 -20.62
C HIS A 93 -12.45 -19.77 -21.71
N PRO A 94 -12.90 -20.14 -22.92
CA PRO A 94 -13.08 -19.20 -24.03
C PRO A 94 -13.99 -18.00 -23.72
N GLU A 95 -14.91 -18.17 -22.79
CA GLU A 95 -15.84 -17.11 -22.36
C GLU A 95 -15.29 -16.20 -21.25
N LEU A 96 -14.11 -16.50 -20.70
CA LEU A 96 -13.48 -15.69 -19.66
C LEU A 96 -12.43 -14.76 -20.27
N GLU A 97 -12.76 -13.50 -20.38
CA GLU A 97 -11.82 -12.50 -20.82
C GLU A 97 -10.80 -12.16 -19.72
N THR A 98 -9.54 -12.12 -20.13
CA THR A 98 -8.40 -11.84 -19.25
C THR A 98 -7.46 -10.82 -19.87
N ASP A 99 -6.77 -10.07 -19.01
CA ASP A 99 -5.58 -9.30 -19.35
C ASP A 99 -4.51 -9.64 -18.30
N ARG A 100 -4.25 -8.82 -17.33
CA ARG A 100 -3.40 -9.14 -16.17
C ARG A 100 -4.15 -9.93 -15.09
N GLY A 101 -5.49 -9.83 -15.07
CA GLY A 101 -6.44 -10.53 -14.22
C GLY A 101 -7.65 -10.99 -15.02
N TYR A 102 -8.60 -11.69 -14.39
CA TYR A 102 -9.91 -11.91 -14.98
C TYR A 102 -10.65 -10.57 -15.03
N LEU A 103 -11.09 -10.18 -16.22
CA LEU A 103 -11.77 -8.90 -16.43
C LEU A 103 -13.18 -8.96 -15.86
N ILE A 104 -13.45 -8.10 -14.87
CA ILE A 104 -14.71 -8.01 -14.14
C ILE A 104 -15.32 -6.61 -14.24
N ASP A 105 -16.61 -6.52 -14.03
CA ASP A 105 -17.29 -5.26 -13.74
C ASP A 105 -17.23 -4.92 -12.22
N TYR A 106 -17.83 -3.80 -11.83
CA TYR A 106 -17.87 -3.39 -10.43
C TYR A 106 -18.84 -4.18 -9.55
N HIS A 107 -19.51 -5.21 -10.12
CA HIS A 107 -20.28 -6.23 -9.41
C HIS A 107 -19.55 -7.57 -9.39
N PHE A 108 -18.25 -7.58 -9.75
CA PHE A 108 -17.36 -8.74 -9.81
C PHE A 108 -17.74 -9.78 -10.87
N GLN A 109 -18.66 -9.48 -11.76
CA GLN A 109 -19.08 -10.41 -12.82
C GLN A 109 -18.06 -10.38 -13.95
N THR A 110 -17.67 -11.57 -14.42
CA THR A 110 -16.78 -11.72 -15.57
C THR A 110 -17.56 -11.55 -16.88
N SER A 111 -16.94 -11.82 -18.02
CA SER A 111 -17.61 -11.93 -19.33
C SER A 111 -18.65 -13.06 -19.37
N ASN A 112 -18.52 -14.08 -18.53
CA ASN A 112 -19.57 -15.06 -18.31
C ASN A 112 -20.41 -14.68 -17.09
N SER A 113 -21.71 -14.49 -17.26
CA SER A 113 -22.63 -14.02 -16.23
C SER A 113 -22.82 -14.95 -15.03
N GLN A 114 -22.36 -16.19 -15.10
CA GLN A 114 -22.38 -17.15 -14.00
C GLN A 114 -21.06 -17.24 -13.24
N VAL A 115 -20.03 -16.52 -13.70
CA VAL A 115 -18.69 -16.59 -13.13
C VAL A 115 -18.30 -15.21 -12.56
N PHE A 116 -17.85 -15.22 -11.33
CA PHE A 116 -17.40 -14.05 -10.59
C PHE A 116 -15.93 -14.21 -10.21
N ALA A 117 -15.20 -13.11 -10.12
CA ALA A 117 -13.83 -13.11 -9.61
C ALA A 117 -13.61 -11.95 -8.63
N ALA A 118 -12.84 -12.19 -7.57
CA ALA A 118 -12.46 -11.20 -6.57
C ALA A 118 -11.06 -11.46 -6.03
N GLY A 119 -10.45 -10.46 -5.41
CA GLY A 119 -9.09 -10.52 -4.86
C GLY A 119 -8.02 -10.44 -5.93
N ASP A 120 -6.87 -11.06 -5.66
CA ASP A 120 -5.65 -10.92 -6.46
C ASP A 120 -5.76 -11.34 -7.93
N CYS A 121 -6.74 -12.16 -8.27
CA CYS A 121 -6.96 -12.61 -9.65
C CYS A 121 -7.92 -11.71 -10.46
N ALA A 122 -8.60 -10.76 -9.81
CA ALA A 122 -9.60 -9.92 -10.43
C ALA A 122 -9.02 -8.60 -10.95
N GLN A 123 -9.49 -8.15 -12.12
CA GLN A 123 -9.10 -6.89 -12.74
C GLN A 123 -10.33 -6.13 -13.20
N PHE A 124 -10.54 -4.93 -12.65
CA PHE A 124 -11.71 -4.14 -12.99
C PHE A 124 -11.64 -3.60 -14.42
N ARG A 125 -12.76 -3.67 -15.14
CA ARG A 125 -12.95 -2.94 -16.39
C ARG A 125 -13.34 -1.50 -16.09
N SER A 126 -12.78 -0.58 -16.84
CA SER A 126 -13.21 0.81 -16.87
C SER A 126 -13.58 1.23 -18.29
N ASN A 127 -14.22 2.37 -18.43
CA ASN A 127 -14.52 2.97 -19.73
C ASN A 127 -13.25 3.35 -20.53
N GLN A 128 -12.10 3.34 -19.89
CA GLN A 128 -10.79 3.64 -20.48
C GLN A 128 -9.97 2.37 -20.75
N GLY A 129 -10.54 1.19 -20.57
CA GLY A 129 -9.88 -0.11 -20.72
C GLY A 129 -9.65 -0.84 -19.39
N PRO A 130 -8.81 -1.89 -19.37
CA PRO A 130 -8.52 -2.64 -18.17
C PRO A 130 -7.87 -1.75 -17.10
N GLY A 131 -8.45 -1.75 -15.90
CA GLY A 131 -7.92 -1.05 -14.73
C GLY A 131 -6.76 -1.82 -14.06
N PRO A 132 -6.28 -1.35 -12.90
CA PRO A 132 -5.28 -2.07 -12.12
C PRO A 132 -5.85 -3.36 -11.51
N VAL A 133 -4.96 -4.32 -11.25
CA VAL A 133 -5.24 -5.43 -10.32
C VAL A 133 -4.90 -4.95 -8.91
N GLU A 134 -5.81 -5.17 -7.98
CA GLU A 134 -5.64 -4.73 -6.58
C GLU A 134 -5.13 -5.89 -5.71
N GLN A 135 -3.80 -6.09 -5.71
CA GLN A 135 -3.15 -7.20 -4.99
C GLN A 135 -2.74 -6.77 -3.57
N LEU A 136 -3.72 -6.47 -2.73
CA LEU A 136 -3.54 -6.13 -1.32
C LEU A 136 -4.54 -6.89 -0.46
N TRP A 137 -4.12 -7.27 0.74
CA TRP A 137 -4.99 -7.97 1.69
C TRP A 137 -6.26 -7.18 1.99
N TYR A 138 -6.14 -5.88 2.22
CA TYR A 138 -7.29 -5.01 2.53
C TYR A 138 -8.29 -4.94 1.39
N THR A 139 -7.82 -4.76 0.15
CA THR A 139 -8.71 -4.70 -1.02
C THR A 139 -9.32 -6.06 -1.31
N GLY A 140 -8.58 -7.14 -1.17
CA GLY A 140 -9.11 -8.50 -1.31
C GLY A 140 -10.24 -8.80 -0.30
N ARG A 141 -10.07 -8.38 0.95
CA ARG A 141 -11.11 -8.46 1.97
C ARG A 141 -12.35 -7.64 1.60
N MET A 142 -12.19 -6.38 1.24
CA MET A 142 -13.29 -5.49 0.83
C MET A 142 -14.04 -6.04 -0.38
N GLN A 143 -13.33 -6.58 -1.36
CA GLN A 143 -13.92 -7.23 -2.53
C GLN A 143 -14.71 -8.47 -2.13
N GLY A 144 -14.17 -9.31 -1.24
CA GLY A 144 -14.85 -10.50 -0.73
C GLY A 144 -16.15 -10.18 0.03
N GLU A 145 -16.11 -9.16 0.88
CA GLU A 145 -17.29 -8.66 1.62
C GLU A 145 -18.36 -8.12 0.64
N ALA A 146 -17.95 -7.32 -0.34
CA ALA A 146 -18.87 -6.75 -1.34
C ALA A 146 -19.47 -7.85 -2.25
N LEU A 147 -18.64 -8.76 -2.76
CA LEU A 147 -19.11 -9.88 -3.59
C LEU A 147 -20.05 -10.80 -2.81
N GLY A 148 -19.71 -11.13 -1.56
CA GLY A 148 -20.54 -11.95 -0.68
C GLY A 148 -21.94 -11.36 -0.51
N ALA A 149 -22.05 -10.06 -0.32
CA ALA A 149 -23.34 -9.38 -0.22
C ALA A 149 -24.11 -9.38 -1.56
N ILE A 150 -23.44 -9.13 -2.69
CA ILE A 150 -24.04 -9.16 -4.03
C ILE A 150 -24.59 -10.56 -4.34
N LEU A 151 -23.80 -11.60 -4.10
CA LEU A 151 -24.22 -12.99 -4.35
C LEU A 151 -25.34 -13.42 -3.40
N GLY A 152 -25.24 -13.08 -2.11
CA GLY A 152 -26.30 -13.38 -1.13
C GLY A 152 -27.64 -12.77 -1.53
N HIS A 153 -27.60 -11.51 -2.01
CA HIS A 153 -28.79 -10.83 -2.48
C HIS A 153 -29.37 -11.49 -3.76
N ARG A 154 -28.51 -11.79 -4.74
CA ARG A 154 -28.89 -12.50 -5.97
C ARG A 154 -29.57 -13.86 -5.68
N LEU A 155 -28.94 -14.67 -4.82
CA LEU A 155 -29.48 -15.97 -4.42
C LEU A 155 -30.82 -15.86 -3.69
N LYS A 156 -30.98 -14.82 -2.86
CA LYS A 156 -32.26 -14.54 -2.20
C LYS A 156 -33.37 -14.26 -3.23
N GLN A 157 -33.09 -13.44 -4.23
CA GLN A 157 -34.03 -13.12 -5.30
C GLN A 157 -34.36 -14.32 -6.17
N GLU A 158 -33.35 -15.07 -6.62
CA GLU A 158 -33.52 -16.18 -7.57
C GLU A 158 -34.13 -17.43 -6.92
N HIS A 159 -33.86 -17.70 -5.66
CA HIS A 159 -34.21 -18.94 -4.98
C HIS A 159 -35.09 -18.76 -3.74
N GLY A 160 -35.51 -17.54 -3.42
CA GLY A 160 -36.30 -17.26 -2.24
C GLY A 160 -35.65 -17.58 -0.90
N LEU A 161 -34.28 -17.64 -0.89
CA LEU A 161 -33.51 -17.95 0.31
C LEU A 161 -33.60 -16.81 1.31
N GLN A 162 -33.90 -17.13 2.59
CA GLN A 162 -33.80 -16.15 3.66
C GLN A 162 -32.36 -16.06 4.16
N LEU A 163 -31.85 -14.84 4.22
CA LEU A 163 -30.57 -14.60 4.93
C LEU A 163 -30.77 -14.85 6.43
N ARG A 164 -29.75 -15.30 7.10
CA ARG A 164 -29.77 -15.51 8.55
C ARG A 164 -29.94 -14.16 9.25
N ASP A 165 -30.98 -14.08 10.10
CA ASP A 165 -31.29 -12.85 10.87
C ASP A 165 -30.28 -12.58 11.98
N ASP A 166 -29.39 -13.55 12.29
CA ASP A 166 -28.37 -13.47 13.33
C ASP A 166 -27.02 -12.89 12.86
N LEU A 167 -26.91 -12.50 11.58
CA LEU A 167 -25.71 -11.82 11.10
C LEU A 167 -25.60 -10.41 11.67
N PRO A 168 -24.39 -9.93 11.98
CA PRO A 168 -24.16 -8.56 12.45
C PRO A 168 -24.78 -7.53 11.49
N VAL A 169 -25.34 -6.46 12.03
CA VAL A 169 -26.06 -5.43 11.25
C VAL A 169 -25.24 -4.85 10.10
N HIS A 170 -23.91 -4.75 10.27
CA HIS A 170 -23.00 -4.30 9.21
C HIS A 170 -22.84 -5.32 8.06
N GLU A 171 -23.21 -6.59 8.26
CA GLU A 171 -23.24 -7.65 7.23
C GLU A 171 -24.61 -7.78 6.56
N GLN A 172 -25.66 -7.19 7.16
CA GLN A 172 -27.04 -7.31 6.68
C GLN A 172 -27.43 -6.27 5.62
N VAL A 173 -26.67 -5.18 5.50
CA VAL A 173 -27.10 -4.00 4.75
C VAL A 173 -26.04 -3.54 3.74
N LEU A 174 -25.89 -4.31 2.65
CA LEU A 174 -25.44 -3.70 1.41
C LEU A 174 -26.65 -3.55 0.47
N PRO A 175 -26.92 -2.34 -0.05
CA PRO A 175 -28.04 -2.12 -0.98
C PRO A 175 -27.91 -3.00 -2.21
N GLU A 176 -29.02 -3.47 -2.73
CA GLU A 176 -29.20 -4.44 -3.82
C GLU A 176 -28.36 -4.19 -5.08
N ASN A 177 -27.87 -2.99 -5.30
CA ASN A 177 -27.17 -2.57 -6.52
C ASN A 177 -25.88 -1.77 -6.23
N ARG A 178 -25.26 -2.00 -5.08
CA ARG A 178 -24.03 -1.27 -4.81
C ARG A 178 -22.86 -1.87 -5.56
N ALA A 179 -22.46 -1.20 -6.63
CA ALA A 179 -21.15 -1.43 -7.26
C ALA A 179 -20.02 -1.33 -6.22
N TYR A 180 -19.00 -2.15 -6.36
CA TYR A 180 -17.80 -2.04 -5.52
C TYR A 180 -17.19 -0.66 -5.65
N ASP A 181 -16.94 -0.04 -4.51
CA ASP A 181 -16.19 1.20 -4.38
C ASP A 181 -15.13 1.03 -3.30
N ARG A 182 -13.88 1.04 -3.70
CA ARG A 182 -12.74 0.97 -2.78
C ARG A 182 -12.66 2.19 -1.87
N GLY A 183 -13.23 3.31 -2.29
CA GLY A 183 -13.03 4.60 -1.63
C GLY A 183 -11.58 5.10 -1.78
N ILE A 184 -11.15 5.89 -0.80
CA ILE A 184 -9.75 6.38 -0.75
C ILE A 184 -8.82 5.21 -0.42
N TRP A 185 -7.83 5.02 -1.26
CA TRP A 185 -6.83 3.98 -1.08
C TRP A 185 -6.04 4.18 0.22
N PHE A 186 -5.77 3.10 0.92
CA PHE A 186 -4.90 3.11 2.10
C PHE A 186 -4.10 1.82 2.18
N ASN A 187 -2.95 1.91 2.82
CA ASN A 187 -2.16 0.77 3.23
C ASN A 187 -1.42 1.10 4.51
N SER A 188 -1.15 0.08 5.31
CA SER A 188 -0.26 0.19 6.45
C SER A 188 0.65 -1.02 6.52
N ALA A 189 1.88 -0.80 6.91
CA ALA A 189 2.85 -1.86 7.13
C ALA A 189 3.72 -1.50 8.34
N LYS A 190 4.31 -2.54 8.93
CA LYS A 190 5.33 -2.40 9.96
C LYS A 190 6.61 -3.03 9.44
N PHE A 191 7.73 -2.37 9.64
CA PHE A 191 9.05 -2.85 9.33
C PHE A 191 9.94 -2.66 10.56
N PHE A 192 10.18 -3.73 11.30
CA PHE A 192 10.78 -3.68 12.64
C PHE A 192 10.04 -2.70 13.56
N ASN A 193 10.70 -1.62 13.96
CA ASN A 193 10.12 -0.59 14.83
C ASN A 193 9.46 0.56 14.07
N LEU A 194 9.54 0.54 12.75
CA LEU A 194 9.01 1.60 11.90
C LEU A 194 7.62 1.22 11.39
N GLU A 195 6.60 1.92 11.87
CA GLU A 195 5.26 1.86 11.29
C GLU A 195 5.14 2.86 10.15
N TYR A 196 4.48 2.43 9.11
CA TYR A 196 4.20 3.21 7.91
C TYR A 196 2.72 3.13 7.59
N GLN A 197 2.14 4.28 7.28
CA GLN A 197 0.77 4.42 6.82
C GLN A 197 0.77 5.31 5.58
N THR A 198 -0.05 4.95 4.59
CA THR A 198 -0.29 5.77 3.41
C THR A 198 -1.80 5.86 3.16
N TYR A 199 -2.25 7.04 2.78
CA TYR A 199 -3.64 7.35 2.46
C TYR A 199 -3.71 8.12 1.16
N GLY A 200 -4.62 7.76 0.27
CA GLY A 200 -4.71 8.33 -1.07
C GLY A 200 -3.50 8.00 -1.92
N PHE A 201 -3.09 8.89 -2.79
CA PHE A 201 -2.00 8.65 -3.74
C PHE A 201 -0.79 9.53 -3.45
N VAL A 202 0.34 8.89 -3.12
CA VAL A 202 1.65 9.53 -3.02
C VAL A 202 2.58 8.82 -4.01
N PRO A 203 2.96 9.47 -5.12
CA PRO A 203 3.82 8.85 -6.11
C PRO A 203 5.26 8.75 -5.60
N ALA A 204 5.98 7.69 -5.99
CA ALA A 204 7.40 7.53 -5.68
C ALA A 204 8.26 8.63 -6.32
N ARG A 205 7.87 9.14 -7.49
CA ARG A 205 8.48 10.28 -8.16
C ARG A 205 7.61 11.50 -7.97
N LEU A 206 8.20 12.59 -7.49
CA LEU A 206 7.49 13.78 -7.05
C LEU A 206 7.51 14.94 -8.06
N ASP A 207 8.09 14.73 -9.23
CA ASP A 207 8.32 15.78 -10.23
C ASP A 207 7.03 16.45 -10.75
N SER A 208 5.91 15.74 -10.67
CA SER A 208 4.60 16.19 -11.20
C SER A 208 3.59 16.62 -10.15
N VAL A 209 3.97 16.64 -8.87
CA VAL A 209 3.03 16.91 -7.77
C VAL A 209 3.55 17.98 -6.83
N GLN A 210 2.62 18.74 -6.23
CA GLN A 210 2.95 19.60 -5.11
C GLN A 210 3.11 18.76 -3.86
N THR A 211 4.17 18.98 -3.08
CA THR A 211 4.43 18.17 -1.90
C THR A 211 5.08 18.95 -0.78
N PHE A 212 4.73 18.61 0.43
CA PHE A 212 5.41 19.02 1.65
C PHE A 212 5.93 17.78 2.37
N TYR A 213 7.17 17.81 2.78
CA TYR A 213 7.80 16.78 3.57
C TYR A 213 8.36 17.36 4.86
N TRP A 214 8.06 16.71 5.96
CA TRP A 214 8.66 17.00 7.26
C TRP A 214 9.16 15.70 7.89
N GLN A 215 10.37 15.74 8.46
CA GLN A 215 10.97 14.65 9.19
C GLN A 215 11.49 15.14 10.54
N HIS A 216 11.31 14.30 11.55
CA HIS A 216 11.92 14.56 12.86
C HIS A 216 13.43 14.45 12.74
N PRO A 217 14.23 15.38 13.34
CA PRO A 217 15.67 15.41 13.15
C PRO A 217 16.39 14.16 13.71
N GLU A 218 15.84 13.52 14.75
CA GLU A 218 16.52 12.42 15.45
C GLU A 218 15.77 11.08 15.35
N LYS A 219 14.48 11.08 15.01
CA LYS A 219 13.63 9.89 15.04
C LYS A 219 13.14 9.51 13.65
N SER A 220 12.80 8.25 13.47
CA SER A 220 12.17 7.74 12.25
C SER A 220 10.70 8.13 12.17
N ILE A 221 10.41 9.45 12.31
CA ILE A 221 9.08 10.03 12.21
C ILE A 221 9.07 11.01 11.05
N CYS A 222 8.14 10.84 10.12
CA CYS A 222 7.91 11.81 9.07
C CYS A 222 6.43 11.91 8.67
N LEU A 223 6.13 13.01 8.00
CA LEU A 223 4.89 13.21 7.27
C LEU A 223 5.22 13.79 5.90
N ARG A 224 4.73 13.14 4.85
CA ARG A 224 4.60 13.72 3.51
C ARG A 224 3.14 13.96 3.21
N MET A 225 2.83 15.09 2.63
CA MET A 225 1.52 15.42 2.12
C MET A 225 1.66 15.85 0.66
N VAL A 226 0.78 15.34 -0.19
CA VAL A 226 0.73 15.63 -1.63
C VAL A 226 -0.64 16.26 -1.95
N TRP A 227 -0.65 17.23 -2.86
CA TRP A 227 -1.88 17.92 -3.24
C TRP A 227 -1.82 18.45 -4.67
N ASP A 228 -2.97 18.78 -5.21
CA ASP A 228 -3.16 19.48 -6.47
C ASP A 228 -3.57 20.95 -6.21
N GLY A 229 -3.05 21.88 -7.01
CA GLY A 229 -3.34 23.32 -6.87
C GLY A 229 -2.44 24.03 -5.87
N ASP A 230 -2.91 25.15 -5.31
CA ASP A 230 -2.14 25.96 -4.35
C ASP A 230 -2.33 25.51 -2.89
N VAL A 231 -1.54 26.07 -1.98
CA VAL A 231 -1.53 25.70 -0.55
C VAL A 231 -2.83 26.03 0.17
N GLU A 232 -3.52 27.09 -0.23
CA GLU A 232 -4.69 27.60 0.49
C GLU A 232 -6.01 26.98 -0.02
N SER A 233 -6.12 26.76 -1.34
CA SER A 233 -7.34 26.29 -2.00
C SER A 233 -7.20 24.95 -2.72
N GLY A 234 -5.98 24.43 -2.86
CA GLY A 234 -5.71 23.14 -3.48
C GLY A 234 -6.33 21.97 -2.70
N LYS A 235 -6.28 20.79 -3.29
CA LYS A 235 -6.90 19.58 -2.71
C LYS A 235 -5.83 18.55 -2.36
N VAL A 236 -5.79 18.12 -1.11
CA VAL A 236 -4.91 17.04 -0.68
C VAL A 236 -5.33 15.73 -1.35
N THR A 237 -4.36 15.04 -1.95
CA THR A 237 -4.54 13.79 -2.69
C THR A 237 -3.90 12.59 -2.00
N GLY A 238 -2.94 12.83 -1.10
CA GLY A 238 -2.32 11.73 -0.37
C GLY A 238 -1.41 12.14 0.78
N PHE A 239 -1.14 11.14 1.63
CA PHE A 239 -0.25 11.23 2.78
C PHE A 239 0.61 9.98 2.89
N ASN A 240 1.89 10.16 3.23
CA ASN A 240 2.72 9.14 3.87
C ASN A 240 3.02 9.57 5.31
N VAL A 241 2.83 8.68 6.26
CA VAL A 241 3.05 8.91 7.69
C VAL A 241 3.90 7.76 8.23
N PHE A 242 5.01 8.08 8.86
CA PHE A 242 5.92 7.12 9.45
C PHE A 242 6.14 7.42 10.94
N GLY A 243 6.20 6.38 11.76
CA GLY A 243 6.56 6.46 13.17
C GLY A 243 5.52 7.14 14.07
N VAL A 244 4.38 7.51 13.54
CA VAL A 244 3.18 7.92 14.30
C VAL A 244 1.96 7.29 13.68
N ARG A 245 0.90 7.10 14.46
CA ARG A 245 -0.37 6.58 13.97
C ARG A 245 -1.37 7.70 13.79
N TYR A 246 -1.91 7.79 12.58
CA TYR A 246 -3.03 8.67 12.28
C TYR A 246 -4.29 7.85 12.01
N ARG A 247 -5.43 8.41 12.37
CA ARG A 247 -6.74 7.80 12.14
C ARG A 247 -7.05 7.78 10.67
N GLN A 248 -7.26 6.58 10.15
CA GLN A 248 -7.57 6.35 8.75
C GLN A 248 -8.79 7.14 8.31
N GLU A 249 -9.87 7.07 9.06
CA GLU A 249 -11.13 7.74 8.76
C GLU A 249 -10.99 9.26 8.66
N VAL A 250 -10.11 9.87 9.45
CA VAL A 250 -9.86 11.31 9.43
C VAL A 250 -9.07 11.68 8.17
N CYS A 251 -7.98 10.96 7.89
CA CYS A 251 -7.16 11.19 6.70
C CYS A 251 -7.95 10.97 5.41
N GLN A 252 -8.73 9.90 5.34
CA GLN A 252 -9.59 9.60 4.19
C GLN A 252 -10.66 10.68 3.99
N LYS A 253 -11.28 11.13 5.09
CA LYS A 253 -12.27 12.20 5.03
C LYS A 253 -11.69 13.50 4.49
N TRP A 254 -10.49 13.89 4.89
CA TRP A 254 -9.83 15.09 4.36
C TRP A 254 -9.60 15.00 2.85
N ILE A 255 -9.17 13.83 2.36
CA ILE A 255 -8.98 13.61 0.92
C ILE A 255 -10.33 13.63 0.19
N ALA A 256 -11.32 12.90 0.70
CA ALA A 256 -12.65 12.80 0.10
C ALA A 256 -13.37 14.17 0.04
N ASP A 257 -13.23 14.98 1.10
CA ASP A 257 -13.80 16.34 1.17
C ASP A 257 -12.99 17.34 0.32
N GLY A 258 -11.84 16.95 -0.25
CA GLY A 258 -10.97 17.85 -1.00
C GLY A 258 -10.42 18.99 -0.15
N ARG A 259 -10.03 18.71 1.10
CA ARG A 259 -9.49 19.72 2.02
C ARG A 259 -8.16 20.26 1.54
N SER A 260 -7.93 21.56 1.77
CA SER A 260 -6.68 22.20 1.38
C SER A 260 -5.51 21.78 2.29
N PRO A 261 -4.25 21.85 1.79
CA PRO A 261 -3.06 21.63 2.59
C PRO A 261 -3.04 22.43 3.89
N ARG A 262 -3.43 23.71 3.82
CA ARG A 262 -3.53 24.58 4.98
C ARG A 262 -4.52 24.04 6.02
N TYR A 263 -5.72 23.69 5.58
CA TYR A 263 -6.73 23.12 6.46
C TYR A 263 -6.23 21.89 7.18
N VAL A 264 -5.67 20.94 6.43
CA VAL A 264 -5.16 19.65 6.99
C VAL A 264 -4.10 19.89 8.07
N ILE A 265 -3.12 20.75 7.78
CA ILE A 265 -2.05 21.04 8.74
C ILE A 265 -2.58 21.74 10.00
N ASP A 266 -3.56 22.61 9.86
CA ASP A 266 -4.17 23.28 11.02
C ASP A 266 -5.00 22.32 11.89
N HIS A 267 -5.56 21.26 11.31
CA HIS A 267 -6.37 20.26 11.97
C HIS A 267 -5.63 18.91 12.24
N LEU A 268 -4.33 18.85 11.99
CA LEU A 268 -3.54 17.61 12.01
C LEU A 268 -3.67 16.82 13.33
N LYS A 269 -3.93 17.50 14.45
CA LYS A 269 -4.15 16.84 15.74
C LYS A 269 -5.38 15.94 15.79
N GLU A 270 -6.38 16.18 14.95
CA GLU A 270 -7.60 15.39 14.87
C GLU A 270 -7.31 13.97 14.38
N ALA A 271 -6.26 13.81 13.58
CA ALA A 271 -5.85 12.52 13.06
C ALA A 271 -5.03 11.67 14.05
N ASN A 272 -4.51 12.25 15.14
CA ASN A 272 -3.70 11.48 16.07
C ASN A 272 -4.52 10.34 16.70
N PHE A 273 -4.03 9.07 16.58
CA PHE A 273 -4.78 7.89 16.98
C PHE A 273 -4.67 7.63 18.48
N ASP A 274 -3.43 7.58 19.01
CA ASP A 274 -3.14 7.26 20.41
C ASP A 274 -2.27 8.35 21.06
N PRO A 275 -2.84 9.53 21.37
CA PRO A 275 -2.05 10.67 21.83
C PRO A 275 -1.36 10.45 23.19
N GLU A 276 -1.72 9.40 23.91
CA GLU A 276 -1.10 9.04 25.20
C GLU A 276 0.19 8.25 25.02
N PHE A 277 0.30 7.45 23.96
CA PHE A 277 1.40 6.53 23.72
C PHE A 277 2.40 7.02 22.68
N PHE A 278 2.02 7.98 21.84
CA PHE A 278 2.86 8.48 20.76
C PHE A 278 3.27 9.92 20.95
N GLU A 279 4.42 10.26 20.40
CA GLU A 279 4.82 11.66 20.31
C GLU A 279 3.82 12.46 19.46
N ARG A 280 3.67 13.73 19.83
CA ARG A 280 2.77 14.65 19.14
C ARG A 280 3.58 15.65 18.30
N PRO A 281 4.00 15.26 17.09
CA PRO A 281 4.85 16.09 16.26
C PRO A 281 4.08 17.24 15.57
N GLU A 282 2.74 17.31 15.67
CA GLU A 282 1.89 18.19 14.91
C GLU A 282 2.26 19.68 15.07
N LYS A 283 2.71 20.10 16.26
CA LYS A 283 3.18 21.49 16.45
C LYS A 283 4.43 21.79 15.63
N LYS A 284 5.37 20.83 15.58
CA LYS A 284 6.63 20.95 14.82
C LYS A 284 6.33 20.94 13.31
N ILE A 285 5.46 20.03 12.88
CA ILE A 285 5.01 19.93 11.47
C ILE A 285 4.34 21.22 11.03
N ARG A 286 3.41 21.75 11.84
CA ARG A 286 2.71 23.01 11.55
C ARG A 286 3.68 24.18 11.43
N LYS A 287 4.69 24.27 12.30
CA LYS A 287 5.71 25.32 12.22
C LYS A 287 6.48 25.22 10.90
N ALA A 288 6.99 24.04 10.56
CA ALA A 288 7.73 23.81 9.33
C ALA A 288 6.88 24.09 8.08
N PHE A 289 5.60 23.71 8.09
CA PHE A 289 4.70 24.01 6.99
C PHE A 289 4.47 25.53 6.79
N LYS A 290 4.37 26.29 7.87
CA LYS A 290 4.25 27.76 7.78
C LYS A 290 5.49 28.39 7.14
N GLU A 291 6.67 27.88 7.43
CA GLU A 291 7.94 28.34 6.84
C GLU A 291 7.98 27.97 5.35
N PHE A 292 7.62 26.74 4.99
CA PHE A 292 7.49 26.25 3.62
C PHE A 292 6.51 27.11 2.79
N ALA A 293 5.30 27.36 3.30
CA ALA A 293 4.28 28.11 2.60
C ALA A 293 4.68 29.58 2.34
N ARG A 294 5.43 30.21 3.27
CA ARG A 294 5.99 31.56 3.05
C ARG A 294 7.03 31.58 1.92
N GLY A 295 7.87 30.54 1.85
CA GLY A 295 8.85 30.39 0.76
C GLY A 295 8.19 30.17 -0.61
N ALA A 296 7.12 29.38 -0.67
CA ALA A 296 6.35 29.15 -1.89
C ALA A 296 5.66 30.42 -2.41
N THR A 297 5.17 31.29 -1.50
CA THR A 297 4.53 32.58 -1.86
C THR A 297 5.56 33.62 -2.36
N ALA A 298 6.82 33.51 -1.96
CA ALA A 298 7.89 34.42 -2.38
C ALA A 298 8.48 34.08 -3.78
N LEU A 299 8.17 32.91 -4.31
CA LEU A 299 8.64 32.42 -5.63
C LEU A 299 7.55 32.48 -6.71
N ALA A 300 6.32 32.83 -6.36
CA ALA A 300 5.18 33.03 -7.25
C ALA A 300 4.99 34.54 -7.53
#